data_08bc1e9396c267999d7d2ea55e478aa2
#
_entry.id   08bc1e9396c267999d7d2ea55e478aa2
#
_cell.length_a   1.000
_cell.length_b   1.000
_cell.length_c   1.000
_cell.angle_alpha   90.00
_cell.angle_beta   90.00
_cell.angle_gamma   90.00
#
_symmetry.space_group_name_H-M   'P 1'
#
loop_
_entity.id
_entity.type
_entity.pdbx_description
1 polymer ?
#
loop_
_entity_poly.entity_id
_entity_poly.type
_entity_poly.pdbx_seq_one_letter_code
_entity_poly.pdbx_strand_id
1 'polypeptide(L)'
;MEKIDDSFSSKEKRMYNLIWSVTVESCMSPALYNSISAKITAPMEKEYKYNSELVNFPGWKMVRGYEKENPEYQFLQTLKNKAIVNYNKITAKVSVKDLKSHYTEAKLIQLLEEKGIGRPSTFSTLLEKIQERGYVKKDNIKGKKIKCVDYELVDDELAEMEDEREFGNEKNKLVVQPLGILVLEFLLKHYEKLFNYEYTKNMETDLDTIAKGDKIWHNLCRECLTDIDECSKDLDGGGDKQIINIDDNHVYMIGKYGPVIKKGDKDNATFLNVKKDIDLEKLKKGEYTLDDIVETKSGNKVIGKYKGNEVILKKGKFGNYITWGENKKSLNNIEVPVVSILKSIA
;
A
#
# COMPACT_ATOMS: atom_id res chain seq x y z
N MET A 1 32.22 18.79 -0.38
CA MET A 1 31.50 17.91 0.52
C MET A 1 32.50 17.35 1.50
N GLU A 2 32.41 17.70 2.78
CA GLU A 2 33.23 17.04 3.80
C GLU A 2 32.90 15.54 3.84
N LYS A 3 33.94 14.72 4.04
CA LYS A 3 33.74 13.28 4.13
C LYS A 3 32.85 12.97 5.34
N ILE A 4 31.69 12.38 5.09
CA ILE A 4 30.83 11.89 6.16
C ILE A 4 31.61 10.81 6.92
N ASP A 5 31.61 10.89 8.25
CA ASP A 5 32.31 9.98 9.13
C ASP A 5 31.93 8.52 8.81
N ASP A 6 32.94 7.63 8.85
CA ASP A 6 32.75 6.22 8.53
C ASP A 6 31.94 5.46 9.59
N SER A 7 31.71 6.05 10.77
CA SER A 7 30.83 5.53 11.81
C SER A 7 29.35 5.45 11.40
N PHE A 8 28.90 6.28 10.41
CA PHE A 8 27.53 6.28 9.95
C PHE A 8 27.22 5.09 9.03
N SER A 9 26.04 4.51 9.23
CA SER A 9 25.52 3.43 8.39
C SER A 9 25.27 3.91 6.94
N SER A 10 25.22 2.97 6.00
CA SER A 10 24.95 3.27 4.59
C SER A 10 23.56 3.97 4.38
N LYS A 11 22.57 3.70 5.25
CA LYS A 11 21.27 4.36 5.20
C LYS A 11 21.36 5.81 5.65
N GLU A 12 22.08 6.09 6.71
CA GLU A 12 22.30 7.46 7.21
C GLU A 12 23.10 8.29 6.21
N LYS A 13 24.15 7.72 5.63
CA LYS A 13 24.93 8.38 4.56
C LYS A 13 24.07 8.72 3.34
N ARG A 14 23.17 7.82 2.91
CA ARG A 14 22.25 8.10 1.82
C ARG A 14 21.24 9.20 2.18
N MET A 15 20.69 9.18 3.39
CA MET A 15 19.74 10.20 3.84
C MET A 15 20.41 11.57 3.91
N TYR A 16 21.61 11.64 4.48
CA TYR A 16 22.36 12.88 4.53
C TYR A 16 22.64 13.44 3.12
N ASN A 17 23.11 12.59 2.20
CA ASN A 17 23.37 12.98 0.81
C ASN A 17 22.11 13.48 0.11
N LEU A 18 20.97 12.85 0.36
CA LEU A 18 19.70 13.28 -0.19
C LEU A 18 19.31 14.66 0.33
N ILE A 19 19.33 14.86 1.64
CA ILE A 19 19.01 16.16 2.28
C ILE A 19 19.95 17.24 1.78
N TRP A 20 21.27 16.98 1.80
CA TRP A 20 22.26 17.91 1.32
C TRP A 20 22.02 18.31 -0.15
N SER A 21 21.84 17.32 -1.02
CA SER A 21 21.61 17.57 -2.45
C SER A 21 20.37 18.42 -2.68
N VAL A 22 19.23 18.04 -2.07
CA VAL A 22 17.96 18.77 -2.24
C VAL A 22 18.07 20.20 -1.67
N THR A 23 18.74 20.37 -0.53
CA THR A 23 18.95 21.69 0.07
C THR A 23 19.79 22.59 -0.84
N VAL A 24 20.91 22.08 -1.37
CA VAL A 24 21.76 22.86 -2.28
C VAL A 24 21.01 23.14 -3.59
N GLU A 25 20.34 22.16 -4.17
CA GLU A 25 19.51 22.33 -5.38
C GLU A 25 18.45 23.43 -5.19
N SER A 26 17.78 23.47 -4.03
CA SER A 26 16.75 24.48 -3.75
C SER A 26 17.28 25.91 -3.65
N CYS A 27 18.56 26.07 -3.35
CA CYS A 27 19.24 27.38 -3.27
C CYS A 27 19.86 27.83 -4.61
N MET A 28 19.83 26.96 -5.63
CA MET A 28 20.46 27.24 -6.93
C MET A 28 19.46 27.78 -7.95
N SER A 29 19.99 28.44 -8.98
CA SER A 29 19.19 28.94 -10.10
C SER A 29 18.53 27.79 -10.87
N PRO A 30 17.35 28.00 -11.50
CA PRO A 30 16.70 27.04 -12.38
C PRO A 30 17.62 26.57 -13.51
N ALA A 31 17.46 25.32 -13.92
CA ALA A 31 18.08 24.82 -15.14
C ALA A 31 17.34 25.35 -16.36
N LEU A 32 18.08 25.78 -17.40
CA LEU A 32 17.52 26.26 -18.67
C LEU A 32 17.80 25.22 -19.75
N TYR A 33 16.79 24.96 -20.57
CA TYR A 33 16.84 24.00 -21.64
C TYR A 33 16.55 24.67 -23.00
N ASN A 34 17.25 24.23 -24.02
CA ASN A 34 16.82 24.41 -25.39
C ASN A 34 15.99 23.18 -25.79
N SER A 35 14.76 23.36 -26.21
CA SER A 35 13.90 22.27 -26.65
C SER A 35 13.55 22.39 -28.14
N ILE A 36 13.57 21.27 -28.85
CA ILE A 36 13.10 21.16 -30.24
C ILE A 36 11.91 20.22 -30.25
N SER A 37 10.79 20.70 -30.78
CA SER A 37 9.60 19.89 -31.00
C SER A 37 9.45 19.65 -32.50
N ALA A 38 9.70 18.41 -32.94
CA ALA A 38 9.48 18.00 -34.31
C ALA A 38 8.05 17.46 -34.49
N LYS A 39 7.36 17.94 -35.50
CA LYS A 39 6.07 17.45 -35.96
C LYS A 39 6.22 16.82 -37.31
N ILE A 40 5.86 15.57 -37.46
CA ILE A 40 5.94 14.80 -38.69
C ILE A 40 4.51 14.50 -39.12
N THR A 41 4.18 14.81 -40.35
CA THR A 41 2.85 14.52 -40.92
C THR A 41 2.58 13.02 -40.93
N ALA A 42 1.38 12.66 -40.55
CA ALA A 42 0.89 11.29 -40.56
C ALA A 42 -0.40 11.20 -41.38
N PRO A 43 -0.83 9.99 -41.80
CA PRO A 43 -2.10 9.80 -42.48
C PRO A 43 -3.29 10.37 -41.65
N MET A 44 -4.40 10.66 -42.35
CA MET A 44 -5.66 11.15 -41.76
C MET A 44 -5.49 12.48 -40.99
N GLU A 45 -4.65 13.38 -41.49
CA GLU A 45 -4.38 14.70 -40.85
C GLU A 45 -3.84 14.59 -39.41
N LYS A 46 -3.23 13.46 -39.05
CA LYS A 46 -2.56 13.26 -37.76
C LYS A 46 -1.12 13.71 -37.82
N GLU A 47 -0.49 13.81 -36.66
CA GLU A 47 0.91 14.15 -36.50
C GLU A 47 1.59 13.17 -35.53
N TYR A 48 2.80 12.73 -35.91
CA TYR A 48 3.75 12.21 -34.93
C TYR A 48 4.50 13.39 -34.29
N LYS A 49 4.72 13.30 -33.01
CA LYS A 49 5.43 14.34 -32.24
C LYS A 49 6.65 13.74 -31.58
N TYR A 50 7.75 14.40 -31.70
CA TYR A 50 8.98 14.05 -31.01
C TYR A 50 9.60 15.30 -30.41
N ASN A 51 9.95 15.24 -29.13
CA ASN A 51 10.56 16.34 -28.39
C ASN A 51 11.94 15.90 -27.91
N SER A 52 12.93 16.75 -28.13
CA SER A 52 14.27 16.57 -27.59
C SER A 52 14.75 17.86 -26.94
N GLU A 53 15.50 17.73 -25.84
CA GLU A 53 15.95 18.83 -25.02
C GLU A 53 17.45 18.75 -24.78
N LEU A 54 18.11 19.89 -24.77
CA LEU A 54 19.52 20.02 -24.40
C LEU A 54 19.64 21.04 -23.26
N VAL A 55 20.39 20.69 -22.23
CA VAL A 55 20.67 21.60 -21.14
C VAL A 55 21.55 22.75 -21.65
N ASN A 56 21.02 23.96 -21.64
CA ASN A 56 21.75 25.18 -21.99
C ASN A 56 22.49 25.75 -20.78
N PHE A 57 21.78 25.91 -19.67
CA PHE A 57 22.35 26.32 -18.39
C PHE A 57 21.95 25.29 -17.31
N PRO A 58 22.92 24.60 -16.68
CA PRO A 58 22.62 23.48 -15.81
C PRO A 58 21.92 23.85 -14.49
N GLY A 59 22.18 25.06 -13.95
CA GLY A 59 21.59 25.49 -12.70
C GLY A 59 21.73 24.44 -11.58
N TRP A 60 20.61 24.12 -10.93
CA TRP A 60 20.56 23.12 -9.85
C TRP A 60 21.01 21.71 -10.27
N LYS A 61 20.96 21.36 -11.55
CA LYS A 61 21.42 20.04 -12.04
C LYS A 61 22.91 19.80 -11.83
N MET A 62 23.69 20.85 -11.61
CA MET A 62 25.13 20.71 -11.30
C MET A 62 25.40 19.83 -10.09
N VAL A 63 24.47 19.76 -9.13
CA VAL A 63 24.65 19.03 -7.87
C VAL A 63 24.77 17.52 -8.08
N ARG A 64 23.94 16.97 -8.96
CA ARG A 64 23.93 15.51 -9.27
C ARG A 64 24.56 15.16 -10.60
N GLY A 65 24.94 16.16 -11.36
CA GLY A 65 25.42 16.00 -12.74
C GLY A 65 24.30 16.03 -13.78
N TYR A 66 24.67 16.29 -15.01
CA TYR A 66 23.77 16.35 -16.15
C TYR A 66 24.50 15.94 -17.44
N GLU A 67 23.74 15.49 -18.41
CA GLU A 67 24.27 15.17 -19.73
C GLU A 67 24.52 16.47 -20.50
N LYS A 68 25.75 16.64 -20.98
CA LYS A 68 26.20 17.85 -21.72
C LYS A 68 25.83 17.78 -23.19
N GLU A 69 25.67 16.60 -23.72
CA GLU A 69 25.40 16.35 -25.14
C GLU A 69 24.14 15.48 -25.29
N ASN A 70 23.36 15.78 -26.30
CA ASN A 70 22.21 14.98 -26.68
C ASN A 70 22.28 14.77 -28.23
N PRO A 71 22.70 13.59 -28.68
CA PRO A 71 22.82 13.28 -30.13
C PRO A 71 21.49 13.45 -30.86
N GLU A 72 20.38 13.15 -30.24
CA GLU A 72 19.04 13.31 -30.83
C GLU A 72 18.70 14.79 -31.04
N TYR A 73 19.05 15.64 -30.07
CA TYR A 73 18.89 17.08 -30.20
C TYR A 73 19.76 17.64 -31.33
N GLN A 74 21.03 17.23 -31.43
CA GLN A 74 21.94 17.62 -32.50
C GLN A 74 21.43 17.19 -33.85
N PHE A 75 20.92 15.97 -33.99
CA PHE A 75 20.30 15.48 -35.21
C PHE A 75 19.11 16.35 -35.62
N LEU A 76 18.18 16.63 -34.71
CA LEU A 76 17.01 17.47 -34.98
C LEU A 76 17.40 18.88 -35.43
N GLN A 77 18.50 19.45 -34.93
CA GLN A 77 19.00 20.76 -35.37
C GLN A 77 19.46 20.75 -36.87
N THR A 78 19.88 19.62 -37.39
CA THR A 78 20.28 19.52 -38.80
C THR A 78 19.11 19.48 -39.78
N LEU A 79 17.90 19.12 -39.28
CA LEU A 79 16.71 18.99 -40.10
C LEU A 79 16.16 20.37 -40.47
N LYS A 80 15.89 20.54 -41.78
CA LYS A 80 15.22 21.75 -42.29
C LYS A 80 13.71 21.59 -42.16
N ASN A 81 13.01 22.71 -42.03
CA ASN A 81 11.56 22.72 -42.06
C ASN A 81 11.07 22.09 -43.40
N LYS A 82 10.07 21.20 -43.30
CA LYS A 82 9.55 20.41 -44.40
C LYS A 82 10.55 19.39 -45.01
N ALA A 83 11.59 18.99 -44.26
CA ALA A 83 12.43 17.88 -44.65
C ALA A 83 11.62 16.58 -44.71
N ILE A 84 11.91 15.74 -45.71
CA ILE A 84 11.32 14.40 -45.80
C ILE A 84 12.12 13.49 -44.84
N VAL A 85 11.42 12.79 -43.97
CA VAL A 85 12.01 11.82 -43.06
C VAL A 85 11.57 10.44 -43.51
N ASN A 86 12.53 9.60 -43.87
CA ASN A 86 12.25 8.21 -44.18
C ASN A 86 12.12 7.41 -42.88
N TYR A 87 11.14 6.52 -42.85
CA TYR A 87 10.98 5.61 -41.72
C TYR A 87 11.55 4.22 -42.07
N ASN A 88 12.12 3.57 -41.08
CA ASN A 88 12.50 2.17 -41.22
C ASN A 88 11.32 1.27 -40.78
N LYS A 89 10.55 1.76 -39.81
CA LYS A 89 9.47 0.99 -39.21
C LYS A 89 8.49 1.90 -38.47
N ILE A 90 7.21 1.66 -38.68
CA ILE A 90 6.14 2.29 -37.89
C ILE A 90 5.40 1.19 -37.09
N THR A 91 5.24 1.36 -35.82
CA THR A 91 4.49 0.40 -34.97
C THR A 91 3.28 1.08 -34.32
N ALA A 92 2.13 0.42 -34.40
CA ALA A 92 0.93 0.79 -33.66
C ALA A 92 0.68 -0.24 -32.55
N LYS A 93 0.86 0.17 -31.31
CA LYS A 93 0.72 -0.72 -30.15
C LYS A 93 -0.49 -0.37 -29.32
N VAL A 94 -1.24 -1.39 -28.91
CA VAL A 94 -2.34 -1.22 -27.94
C VAL A 94 -1.76 -0.75 -26.60
N SER A 95 -2.34 0.33 -26.08
CA SER A 95 -2.00 0.87 -24.77
C SER A 95 -3.29 1.16 -23.98
N VAL A 96 -3.23 1.02 -22.66
CA VAL A 96 -4.34 1.38 -21.78
C VAL A 96 -4.08 2.78 -21.25
N LYS A 97 -5.03 3.71 -21.47
CA LYS A 97 -4.96 5.08 -20.94
C LYS A 97 -5.73 5.18 -19.63
N ASP A 98 -5.35 6.16 -18.82
CA ASP A 98 -6.06 6.58 -17.61
C ASP A 98 -6.27 5.48 -16.56
N LEU A 99 -5.35 4.52 -16.49
CA LEU A 99 -5.32 3.54 -15.41
C LEU A 99 -5.11 4.25 -14.08
N LYS A 100 -6.14 4.22 -13.23
CA LYS A 100 -6.04 4.70 -11.85
C LYS A 100 -5.15 3.74 -11.08
N SER A 101 -4.05 4.25 -10.55
CA SER A 101 -3.08 3.50 -9.75
C SER A 101 -3.42 3.62 -8.26
N HIS A 102 -3.18 2.55 -7.50
CA HIS A 102 -3.22 2.59 -6.05
C HIS A 102 -2.15 3.55 -5.50
N TYR A 103 -2.36 4.04 -4.29
CA TYR A 103 -1.41 4.96 -3.67
C TYR A 103 -0.13 4.25 -3.24
N THR A 104 0.99 4.95 -3.38
CA THR A 104 2.20 4.68 -2.60
C THR A 104 2.15 5.46 -1.29
N GLU A 105 2.98 5.12 -0.32
CA GLU A 105 3.07 5.88 0.94
C GLU A 105 3.37 7.36 0.68
N ALA A 106 4.33 7.65 -0.21
CA ALA A 106 4.66 9.03 -0.58
C ALA A 106 3.49 9.79 -1.23
N LYS A 107 2.75 9.12 -2.13
CA LYS A 107 1.59 9.75 -2.79
C LYS A 107 0.44 9.98 -1.82
N LEU A 108 0.26 9.08 -0.84
CA LEU A 108 -0.75 9.27 0.21
C LEU A 108 -0.37 10.41 1.14
N ILE A 109 0.91 10.55 1.53
CA ILE A 109 1.39 11.71 2.31
C ILE A 109 1.14 13.01 1.55
N GLN A 110 1.48 13.07 0.27
CA GLN A 110 1.20 14.25 -0.56
C GLN A 110 -0.30 14.60 -0.56
N LEU A 111 -1.17 13.60 -0.70
CA LEU A 111 -2.62 13.81 -0.68
C LEU A 111 -3.10 14.31 0.69
N LEU A 112 -2.57 13.78 1.80
CA LEU A 112 -2.90 14.24 3.15
C LEU A 112 -2.50 15.70 3.34
N GLU A 113 -1.29 16.07 2.89
CA GLU A 113 -0.81 17.44 2.92
C GLU A 113 -1.68 18.39 2.08
N GLU A 114 -2.00 18.02 0.84
CA GLU A 114 -2.90 18.76 -0.05
C GLU A 114 -4.31 18.98 0.57
N LYS A 115 -4.78 17.99 1.35
CA LYS A 115 -6.06 18.05 2.06
C LYS A 115 -6.00 18.78 3.40
N GLY A 116 -4.80 19.13 3.90
CA GLY A 116 -4.59 19.75 5.20
C GLY A 116 -4.83 18.79 6.37
N ILE A 117 -4.69 17.47 6.15
CA ILE A 117 -4.90 16.42 7.16
C ILE A 117 -3.54 15.95 7.69
N GLY A 118 -3.33 16.08 8.99
CA GLY A 118 -2.06 15.75 9.65
C GLY A 118 -0.99 16.83 9.45
N ARG A 119 0.20 16.53 9.94
CA ARG A 119 1.38 17.40 9.87
C ARG A 119 2.61 16.55 9.55
N PRO A 120 3.73 17.15 9.10
CA PRO A 120 4.95 16.39 8.79
C PRO A 120 5.40 15.44 9.91
N SER A 121 5.21 15.82 11.16
CA SER A 121 5.53 15.00 12.33
C SER A 121 4.61 13.81 12.55
N THR A 122 3.40 13.81 11.99
CA THR A 122 2.38 12.77 12.20
C THR A 122 2.15 11.86 11.00
N PHE A 123 2.56 12.25 9.78
CA PHE A 123 2.29 11.47 8.57
C PHE A 123 2.79 10.02 8.64
N SER A 124 4.02 9.82 9.12
CA SER A 124 4.58 8.46 9.24
C SER A 124 3.78 7.61 10.21
N THR A 125 3.40 8.18 11.35
CA THR A 125 2.59 7.50 12.38
C THR A 125 1.20 7.15 11.87
N LEU A 126 0.54 8.03 11.10
CA LEU A 126 -0.76 7.75 10.49
C LEU A 126 -0.67 6.56 9.53
N LEU A 127 0.33 6.54 8.65
CA LEU A 127 0.56 5.45 7.70
C LEU A 127 0.87 4.13 8.41
N GLU A 128 1.68 4.17 9.47
CA GLU A 128 2.00 3.00 10.26
C GLU A 128 0.76 2.44 10.95
N LYS A 129 -0.08 3.29 11.56
CA LYS A 129 -1.28 2.88 12.27
C LYS A 129 -2.31 2.17 11.39
N ILE A 130 -2.57 2.65 10.18
CA ILE A 130 -3.52 1.99 9.27
C ILE A 130 -3.01 0.63 8.80
N GLN A 131 -1.68 0.44 8.72
CA GLN A 131 -1.05 -0.83 8.37
C GLN A 131 -1.00 -1.79 9.58
N GLU A 132 -0.59 -1.31 10.76
CA GLU A 132 -0.59 -2.11 12.01
C GLU A 132 -1.97 -2.67 12.35
N ARG A 133 -3.02 -1.86 12.15
CA ARG A 133 -4.41 -2.27 12.38
C ARG A 133 -4.96 -3.20 11.30
N GLY A 134 -4.19 -3.44 10.23
CA GLY A 134 -4.62 -4.29 9.12
C GLY A 134 -5.72 -3.69 8.25
N TYR A 135 -5.93 -2.38 8.29
CA TYR A 135 -6.88 -1.69 7.41
C TYR A 135 -6.36 -1.58 5.99
N VAL A 136 -5.05 -1.42 5.87
CA VAL A 136 -4.31 -1.31 4.62
C VAL A 136 -3.07 -2.19 4.70
N LYS A 137 -2.69 -2.81 3.58
CA LYS A 137 -1.46 -3.59 3.45
C LYS A 137 -0.65 -3.07 2.27
N LYS A 138 0.67 -3.06 2.41
CA LYS A 138 1.57 -2.81 1.30
C LYS A 138 1.76 -4.09 0.49
N ASP A 139 1.37 -4.08 -0.78
CA ASP A 139 1.38 -5.25 -1.64
C ASP A 139 1.73 -4.92 -3.09
N ASN A 140 1.99 -5.98 -3.87
CA ASN A 140 2.14 -5.90 -5.31
C ASN A 140 0.85 -6.39 -5.95
N ILE A 141 0.32 -5.60 -6.88
CA ILE A 141 -0.91 -5.93 -7.58
C ILE A 141 -0.54 -6.51 -8.93
N LYS A 142 -1.07 -7.67 -9.22
CA LYS A 142 -0.92 -8.32 -10.50
C LYS A 142 -1.89 -7.70 -11.49
N GLY A 143 -1.39 -7.34 -12.65
CA GLY A 143 -2.19 -6.80 -13.73
C GLY A 143 -3.12 -7.82 -14.37
N LYS A 144 -3.92 -7.33 -15.29
CA LYS A 144 -4.82 -8.16 -16.09
C LYS A 144 -4.20 -8.41 -17.45
N LYS A 145 -4.14 -9.67 -17.87
CA LYS A 145 -3.72 -10.05 -19.20
C LYS A 145 -4.81 -9.71 -20.21
N ILE A 146 -4.44 -9.02 -21.25
CA ILE A 146 -5.31 -8.58 -22.35
C ILE A 146 -4.69 -8.99 -23.67
N LYS A 147 -5.48 -9.64 -24.52
CA LYS A 147 -5.08 -9.91 -25.89
C LYS A 147 -5.04 -8.60 -26.66
N CYS A 148 -3.92 -8.33 -27.27
CA CYS A 148 -3.64 -7.12 -28.02
C CYS A 148 -3.34 -7.50 -29.48
N VAL A 149 -3.84 -6.69 -30.39
CA VAL A 149 -3.48 -6.77 -31.80
C VAL A 149 -2.68 -5.52 -32.13
N ASP A 150 -1.39 -5.69 -32.36
CA ASP A 150 -0.46 -4.63 -32.77
C ASP A 150 -0.24 -4.68 -34.26
N TYR A 151 0.12 -3.54 -34.82
CA TYR A 151 0.44 -3.44 -36.24
C TYR A 151 1.87 -2.95 -36.43
N GLU A 152 2.56 -3.52 -37.39
CA GLU A 152 3.91 -3.13 -37.80
C GLU A 152 3.96 -2.92 -39.28
N LEU A 153 4.40 -1.72 -39.69
CA LEU A 153 4.62 -1.37 -41.08
C LEU A 153 6.12 -1.26 -41.33
N VAL A 154 6.63 -2.07 -42.27
CA VAL A 154 8.02 -2.08 -42.74
C VAL A 154 7.99 -2.12 -44.24
N ASP A 155 8.67 -1.20 -44.90
CA ASP A 155 8.80 -1.14 -46.39
C ASP A 155 7.47 -1.36 -47.15
N ASP A 156 6.39 -0.70 -46.71
CA ASP A 156 5.02 -0.80 -47.26
C ASP A 156 4.29 -2.14 -46.99
N GLU A 157 4.89 -3.07 -46.28
CA GLU A 157 4.24 -4.30 -45.81
C GLU A 157 3.67 -4.11 -44.41
N LEU A 158 2.35 -4.29 -44.24
CA LEU A 158 1.66 -4.22 -42.97
C LEU A 158 1.48 -5.61 -42.37
N ALA A 159 2.11 -5.86 -41.23
CA ALA A 159 1.96 -7.08 -40.45
C ALA A 159 1.05 -6.84 -39.24
N GLU A 160 0.15 -7.79 -38.98
CA GLU A 160 -0.66 -7.87 -37.81
C GLU A 160 -0.02 -8.85 -36.82
N MET A 161 0.17 -8.42 -35.56
CA MET A 161 0.81 -9.23 -34.52
C MET A 161 -0.14 -9.37 -33.33
N GLU A 162 -0.52 -10.61 -33.03
CA GLU A 162 -1.24 -10.94 -31.82
C GLU A 162 -0.25 -11.13 -30.67
N ASP A 163 -0.50 -10.46 -29.56
CA ASP A 163 0.28 -10.55 -28.34
C ASP A 163 -0.63 -10.56 -27.09
N GLU A 164 -0.21 -11.18 -26.01
CA GLU A 164 -0.90 -11.12 -24.74
C GLU A 164 -0.06 -10.31 -23.74
N ARG A 165 -0.50 -9.10 -23.42
CA ARG A 165 0.21 -8.22 -22.50
C ARG A 165 -0.55 -8.02 -21.19
N GLU A 166 0.22 -7.90 -20.11
CA GLU A 166 -0.29 -7.65 -18.78
C GLU A 166 -0.28 -6.16 -18.49
N PHE A 167 -1.45 -5.58 -18.22
CA PHE A 167 -1.64 -4.18 -17.89
C PHE A 167 -2.08 -4.00 -16.43
N GLY A 168 -1.62 -2.92 -15.80
CA GLY A 168 -2.00 -2.59 -14.44
C GLY A 168 -1.19 -3.29 -13.36
N ASN A 169 -0.01 -3.83 -13.71
CA ASN A 169 0.95 -4.31 -12.71
C ASN A 169 1.43 -3.15 -11.84
N GLU A 170 1.31 -3.32 -10.53
CA GLU A 170 1.75 -2.32 -9.58
C GLU A 170 2.64 -2.94 -8.51
N LYS A 171 3.65 -2.20 -8.05
CA LYS A 171 4.58 -2.65 -7.01
C LYS A 171 4.53 -1.71 -5.81
N ASN A 172 4.62 -2.29 -4.62
CA ASN A 172 4.70 -1.54 -3.35
C ASN A 172 3.56 -0.53 -3.17
N LYS A 173 2.33 -0.94 -3.41
CA LYS A 173 1.13 -0.12 -3.28
C LYS A 173 0.38 -0.38 -1.99
N LEU A 174 -0.31 0.64 -1.51
CA LEU A 174 -1.21 0.53 -0.38
C LEU A 174 -2.55 -0.02 -0.86
N VAL A 175 -2.89 -1.22 -0.42
CA VAL A 175 -4.12 -1.92 -0.78
C VAL A 175 -5.02 -2.02 0.44
N VAL A 176 -6.24 -1.50 0.33
CA VAL A 176 -7.24 -1.57 1.39
C VAL A 176 -7.61 -3.04 1.63
N GLN A 177 -7.67 -3.44 2.88
CA GLN A 177 -8.04 -4.78 3.28
C GLN A 177 -9.54 -4.87 3.61
N PRO A 178 -10.15 -6.06 3.58
CA PRO A 178 -11.57 -6.23 3.92
C PRO A 178 -11.96 -5.61 5.26
N LEU A 179 -11.12 -5.77 6.29
CA LEU A 179 -11.31 -5.12 7.58
C LEU A 179 -11.34 -3.59 7.47
N GLY A 180 -10.48 -3.02 6.62
CA GLY A 180 -10.44 -1.57 6.40
C GLY A 180 -11.71 -1.05 5.76
N ILE A 181 -12.25 -1.78 4.77
CA ILE A 181 -13.53 -1.43 4.12
C ILE A 181 -14.66 -1.45 5.15
N LEU A 182 -14.75 -2.52 5.93
CA LEU A 182 -15.79 -2.69 6.92
C LEU A 182 -15.77 -1.58 8.00
N VAL A 183 -14.57 -1.24 8.51
CA VAL A 183 -14.42 -0.15 9.48
C VAL A 183 -14.82 1.18 8.84
N LEU A 184 -14.43 1.43 7.60
CA LEU A 184 -14.78 2.65 6.87
C LEU A 184 -16.29 2.76 6.68
N GLU A 185 -16.97 1.70 6.22
CA GLU A 185 -18.43 1.66 6.05
C GLU A 185 -19.15 1.95 7.37
N PHE A 186 -18.70 1.36 8.48
CA PHE A 186 -19.25 1.61 9.80
C PHE A 186 -19.07 3.07 10.23
N LEU A 187 -17.88 3.63 10.05
CA LEU A 187 -17.57 5.01 10.44
C LEU A 187 -18.35 6.02 9.58
N LEU A 188 -18.48 5.80 8.29
CA LEU A 188 -19.26 6.67 7.41
C LEU A 188 -20.76 6.56 7.71
N LYS A 189 -21.28 5.39 8.07
CA LYS A 189 -22.69 5.20 8.41
C LYS A 189 -23.08 5.90 9.71
N HIS A 190 -22.25 5.84 10.75
CA HIS A 190 -22.59 6.29 12.10
C HIS A 190 -21.89 7.56 12.55
N TYR A 191 -20.76 7.90 11.93
CA TYR A 191 -19.89 9.01 12.33
C TYR A 191 -19.46 9.87 11.14
N GLU A 192 -20.29 9.98 10.08
CA GLU A 192 -19.96 10.72 8.86
C GLU A 192 -19.49 12.15 9.15
N LYS A 193 -20.14 12.83 10.11
CA LYS A 193 -19.75 14.18 10.55
C LYS A 193 -18.30 14.27 10.98
N LEU A 194 -17.78 13.25 11.69
CA LEU A 194 -16.41 13.21 12.23
C LEU A 194 -15.40 12.67 11.22
N PHE A 195 -15.83 11.78 10.33
CA PHE A 195 -14.96 11.09 9.38
C PHE A 195 -15.02 11.66 7.96
N ASN A 196 -14.99 13.00 7.86
CA ASN A 196 -14.85 13.70 6.59
C ASN A 196 -13.57 14.55 6.59
N TYR A 197 -13.11 14.92 5.39
CA TYR A 197 -11.87 15.67 5.23
C TYR A 197 -11.93 17.08 5.85
N GLU A 198 -13.07 17.76 5.74
CA GLU A 198 -13.21 19.12 6.25
C GLU A 198 -13.19 19.17 7.78
N TYR A 199 -13.81 18.20 8.46
CA TYR A 199 -13.78 18.14 9.92
C TYR A 199 -12.34 17.99 10.43
N THR A 200 -11.59 17.03 9.86
CA THR A 200 -10.19 16.81 10.27
C THR A 200 -9.31 18.01 9.95
N LYS A 201 -9.47 18.63 8.77
CA LYS A 201 -8.74 19.84 8.38
C LYS A 201 -9.03 21.01 9.32
N ASN A 202 -10.31 21.23 9.66
CA ASN A 202 -10.70 22.30 10.58
C ASN A 202 -10.13 22.06 11.98
N MET A 203 -10.17 20.82 12.48
CA MET A 203 -9.54 20.45 13.74
C MET A 203 -8.05 20.74 13.75
N GLU A 204 -7.32 20.38 12.69
CA GLU A 204 -5.89 20.68 12.56
C GLU A 204 -5.62 22.19 12.55
N THR A 205 -6.48 22.98 11.90
CA THR A 205 -6.39 24.43 11.88
C THR A 205 -6.65 25.03 13.27
N ASP A 206 -7.63 24.49 13.99
CA ASP A 206 -7.93 24.90 15.36
C ASP A 206 -6.77 24.60 16.33
N LEU A 207 -6.13 23.44 16.17
CA LEU A 207 -4.93 23.08 16.94
C LEU A 207 -3.77 24.07 16.66
N ASP A 208 -3.57 24.48 15.41
CA ASP A 208 -2.57 25.50 15.07
C ASP A 208 -2.89 26.86 15.72
N THR A 209 -4.17 27.22 15.79
CA THR A 209 -4.65 28.47 16.42
C THR A 209 -4.46 28.42 17.94
N ILE A 210 -4.72 27.25 18.55
CA ILE A 210 -4.47 26.99 19.98
C ILE A 210 -2.96 27.10 20.28
N ALA A 211 -2.12 26.53 19.43
CA ALA A 211 -0.66 26.59 19.58
C ALA A 211 -0.11 28.02 19.54
N LYS A 212 -0.78 28.94 18.83
CA LYS A 212 -0.47 30.37 18.80
C LYS A 212 -1.00 31.15 20.00
N GLY A 213 -1.88 30.53 20.81
CA GLY A 213 -2.51 31.18 21.97
C GLY A 213 -3.80 31.94 21.66
N ASP A 214 -4.30 31.89 20.42
CA ASP A 214 -5.47 32.65 19.97
C ASP A 214 -6.79 31.92 20.24
N LYS A 215 -6.75 30.61 20.56
CA LYS A 215 -7.93 29.78 20.91
C LYS A 215 -7.68 28.94 22.16
N ILE A 216 -8.74 28.72 22.92
CA ILE A 216 -8.68 27.95 24.16
C ILE A 216 -8.92 26.46 23.89
N TRP A 217 -7.97 25.59 24.21
CA TRP A 217 -7.96 24.16 23.87
C TRP A 217 -9.16 23.39 24.41
N HIS A 218 -9.63 23.68 25.63
CA HIS A 218 -10.72 22.92 26.24
C HIS A 218 -12.07 23.17 25.58
N ASN A 219 -12.26 24.25 24.85
CA ASN A 219 -13.46 24.48 24.05
C ASN A 219 -13.51 23.50 22.88
N LEU A 220 -12.39 23.34 22.16
CA LEU A 220 -12.29 22.33 21.07
C LEU A 220 -12.57 20.92 21.61
N CYS A 221 -12.02 20.53 22.76
CA CYS A 221 -12.28 19.24 23.38
C CYS A 221 -13.77 19.04 23.70
N ARG A 222 -14.45 20.09 24.18
CA ARG A 222 -15.88 20.04 24.50
C ARG A 222 -16.73 19.89 23.25
N GLU A 223 -16.41 20.63 22.19
CA GLU A 223 -17.06 20.53 20.89
C GLU A 223 -16.93 19.11 20.33
N CYS A 224 -15.69 18.55 20.29
CA CYS A 224 -15.47 17.18 19.85
C CYS A 224 -16.24 16.14 20.68
N LEU A 225 -16.30 16.30 22.01
CA LEU A 225 -17.03 15.39 22.87
C LEU A 225 -18.55 15.43 22.55
N THR A 226 -19.10 16.65 22.38
CA THR A 226 -20.49 16.82 21.99
C THR A 226 -20.79 16.14 20.64
N ASP A 227 -19.94 16.32 19.65
CA ASP A 227 -20.08 15.67 18.34
C ASP A 227 -20.05 14.15 18.43
N ILE A 228 -19.15 13.60 19.25
CA ILE A 228 -19.05 12.15 19.50
C ILE A 228 -20.32 11.64 20.19
N ASP A 229 -20.78 12.33 21.23
CA ASP A 229 -21.98 11.94 21.99
C ASP A 229 -23.23 11.99 21.11
N GLU A 230 -23.35 12.99 20.23
CA GLU A 230 -24.45 13.09 19.26
C GLU A 230 -24.44 11.89 18.30
N CYS A 231 -23.31 11.57 17.68
CA CYS A 231 -23.19 10.44 16.76
C CYS A 231 -23.37 9.08 17.45
N SER A 232 -23.09 9.00 18.77
CA SER A 232 -23.18 7.75 19.53
C SER A 232 -24.57 7.44 20.06
N LYS A 233 -25.50 8.42 20.11
CA LYS A 233 -26.85 8.22 20.65
C LYS A 233 -27.63 7.10 19.97
N ASP A 234 -27.46 6.95 18.66
CA ASP A 234 -28.14 5.91 17.88
C ASP A 234 -27.48 4.52 18.06
N LEU A 235 -26.29 4.45 18.65
CA LEU A 235 -25.56 3.18 18.88
C LEU A 235 -25.91 2.54 20.24
N ASP A 236 -26.37 3.28 21.21
CA ASP A 236 -26.76 2.78 22.56
C ASP A 236 -27.99 1.85 22.51
N GLY A 237 -28.76 1.89 21.42
CA GLY A 237 -29.91 1.02 21.15
C GLY A 237 -29.57 -0.39 20.61
N GLY A 238 -28.31 -0.84 20.69
CA GLY A 238 -27.88 -2.12 20.14
C GLY A 238 -27.56 -2.03 18.66
N GLY A 239 -26.78 -0.99 18.31
CA GLY A 239 -26.37 -0.70 16.92
C GLY A 239 -25.90 -1.92 16.16
N ASP A 240 -26.28 -1.96 14.89
CA ASP A 240 -25.94 -2.98 13.88
C ASP A 240 -24.50 -3.45 14.01
N LYS A 241 -24.25 -4.37 14.93
CA LYS A 241 -23.07 -5.22 14.83
C LYS A 241 -23.23 -5.88 13.47
N GLN A 242 -22.33 -5.61 12.54
CA GLN A 242 -22.34 -6.37 11.30
C GLN A 242 -22.13 -7.83 11.67
N ILE A 243 -23.26 -8.51 11.82
CA ILE A 243 -23.36 -9.89 12.22
C ILE A 243 -23.63 -10.64 10.92
N ILE A 244 -22.69 -11.47 10.51
CA ILE A 244 -22.88 -12.40 9.39
C ILE A 244 -23.06 -13.78 9.99
N ASN A 245 -24.24 -14.36 9.84
CA ASN A 245 -24.50 -15.72 10.28
C ASN A 245 -23.75 -16.69 9.36
N ILE A 246 -22.90 -17.54 9.95
CA ILE A 246 -22.18 -18.59 9.25
C ILE A 246 -23.02 -19.86 9.24
N ASP A 247 -23.54 -20.22 10.40
CA ASP A 247 -24.49 -21.31 10.64
C ASP A 247 -25.37 -21.02 11.84
N ASP A 248 -26.21 -21.96 12.26
CA ASP A 248 -27.16 -21.80 13.38
C ASP A 248 -26.50 -21.45 14.72
N ASN A 249 -25.22 -21.76 14.91
CA ASN A 249 -24.50 -21.58 16.17
C ASN A 249 -23.28 -20.64 16.06
N HIS A 250 -22.89 -20.23 14.86
CA HIS A 250 -21.68 -19.45 14.65
C HIS A 250 -21.98 -18.16 13.89
N VAL A 251 -21.50 -17.06 14.45
CA VAL A 251 -21.74 -15.71 13.94
C VAL A 251 -20.42 -14.99 13.79
N TYR A 252 -20.11 -14.53 12.60
CA TYR A 252 -18.99 -13.62 12.37
C TYR A 252 -19.38 -12.22 12.83
N MET A 253 -18.52 -11.61 13.62
CA MET A 253 -18.71 -10.25 14.12
C MET A 253 -17.37 -9.56 14.36
N ILE A 254 -17.39 -8.24 14.46
CA ILE A 254 -16.23 -7.49 14.90
C ILE A 254 -16.28 -7.32 16.42
N GLY A 255 -15.27 -7.89 17.08
CA GLY A 255 -15.04 -7.70 18.51
C GLY A 255 -14.08 -6.53 18.79
N LYS A 256 -13.83 -6.27 20.08
CA LYS A 256 -12.93 -5.20 20.56
C LYS A 256 -11.52 -5.24 19.93
N TYR A 257 -11.03 -6.39 19.56
CA TYR A 257 -9.66 -6.61 19.05
C TYR A 257 -9.61 -7.06 17.58
N GLY A 258 -10.73 -6.97 16.85
CA GLY A 258 -10.83 -7.35 15.44
C GLY A 258 -11.92 -8.39 15.15
N PRO A 259 -11.94 -8.97 13.94
CA PRO A 259 -12.93 -9.95 13.54
C PRO A 259 -12.83 -11.22 14.37
N VAL A 260 -13.98 -11.72 14.84
CA VAL A 260 -14.12 -12.94 15.63
C VAL A 260 -15.37 -13.71 15.21
N ILE A 261 -15.37 -15.01 15.41
CA ILE A 261 -16.57 -15.83 15.33
C ILE A 261 -17.07 -16.07 16.76
N LYS A 262 -18.29 -15.62 17.00
CA LYS A 262 -19.00 -15.92 18.23
C LYS A 262 -19.74 -17.24 18.06
N LYS A 263 -19.52 -18.16 19.01
CA LYS A 263 -20.23 -19.44 19.11
C LYS A 263 -21.10 -19.43 20.37
N GLY A 264 -22.39 -19.78 20.23
CA GLY A 264 -23.34 -19.92 21.33
C GLY A 264 -24.05 -18.60 21.70
N ASP A 265 -24.98 -18.71 22.67
CA ASP A 265 -25.85 -17.63 23.13
C ASP A 265 -25.16 -16.63 24.06
N LYS A 266 -25.90 -15.57 24.47
CA LYS A 266 -25.36 -14.42 25.24
C LYS A 266 -24.63 -14.82 26.53
N ASP A 267 -25.04 -15.87 27.19
CA ASP A 267 -24.52 -16.24 28.53
C ASP A 267 -23.36 -17.25 28.49
N ASN A 268 -23.17 -17.97 27.36
CA ASN A 268 -22.12 -18.98 27.17
C ASN A 268 -21.33 -18.77 25.86
N ALA A 269 -21.12 -17.53 25.45
CA ALA A 269 -20.44 -17.23 24.21
C ALA A 269 -18.94 -17.55 24.26
N THR A 270 -18.46 -18.37 23.33
CA THR A 270 -17.05 -18.56 23.07
C THR A 270 -16.65 -17.81 21.79
N PHE A 271 -15.44 -17.26 21.75
CA PHE A 271 -14.93 -16.50 20.61
C PHE A 271 -13.78 -17.24 19.96
N LEU A 272 -13.87 -17.43 18.65
CA LEU A 272 -12.84 -18.06 17.83
C LEU A 272 -12.16 -17.00 16.97
N ASN A 273 -10.85 -17.13 16.79
CA ASN A 273 -10.09 -16.23 15.92
C ASN A 273 -10.40 -16.52 14.45
N VAL A 274 -10.39 -15.48 13.65
CA VAL A 274 -10.62 -15.51 12.20
C VAL A 274 -9.30 -15.43 11.45
N LYS A 275 -9.16 -16.19 10.36
CA LYS A 275 -8.03 -16.09 9.44
C LYS A 275 -7.95 -14.69 8.84
N LYS A 276 -6.74 -14.20 8.58
CA LYS A 276 -6.52 -12.81 8.15
C LYS A 276 -7.00 -12.50 6.73
N ASP A 277 -7.14 -13.50 5.87
CA ASP A 277 -7.39 -13.34 4.44
C ASP A 277 -8.82 -13.78 4.04
N ILE A 278 -9.82 -13.45 4.86
CA ILE A 278 -11.23 -13.77 4.57
C ILE A 278 -11.83 -12.71 3.66
N ASP A 279 -12.38 -13.15 2.53
CA ASP A 279 -13.17 -12.33 1.60
C ASP A 279 -14.60 -12.14 2.16
N LEU A 280 -14.93 -10.92 2.58
CA LEU A 280 -16.22 -10.61 3.20
C LEU A 280 -17.41 -10.75 2.23
N GLU A 281 -17.20 -10.54 0.93
CA GLU A 281 -18.25 -10.72 -0.06
C GLU A 281 -18.62 -12.20 -0.21
N LYS A 282 -17.63 -13.06 -0.23
CA LYS A 282 -17.84 -14.52 -0.23
C LYS A 282 -18.46 -15.00 1.08
N LEU A 283 -18.05 -14.39 2.20
CA LEU A 283 -18.64 -14.69 3.51
C LEU A 283 -20.13 -14.30 3.57
N LYS A 284 -20.50 -13.11 3.07
CA LYS A 284 -21.90 -12.67 2.97
C LYS A 284 -22.74 -13.57 2.06
N LYS A 285 -22.12 -14.15 1.01
CA LYS A 285 -22.77 -15.10 0.09
C LYS A 285 -22.85 -16.52 0.63
N GLY A 286 -22.26 -16.81 1.81
CA GLY A 286 -22.23 -18.16 2.40
C GLY A 286 -21.32 -19.14 1.66
N GLU A 287 -20.30 -18.66 0.93
CA GLU A 287 -19.37 -19.49 0.17
C GLU A 287 -18.26 -20.14 1.03
N TYR A 288 -18.18 -19.79 2.32
CA TYR A 288 -17.21 -20.33 3.27
C TYR A 288 -17.86 -21.26 4.28
N THR A 289 -17.17 -22.34 4.60
CA THR A 289 -17.48 -23.19 5.75
C THR A 289 -16.80 -22.65 7.01
N LEU A 290 -17.21 -23.12 8.20
CA LEU A 290 -16.60 -22.70 9.47
C LEU A 290 -15.08 -22.96 9.49
N ASP A 291 -14.63 -24.10 8.96
CA ASP A 291 -13.22 -24.50 8.92
C ASP A 291 -12.38 -23.62 7.98
N ASP A 292 -13.02 -23.04 6.96
CA ASP A 292 -12.36 -22.09 6.06
C ASP A 292 -12.06 -20.76 6.75
N ILE A 293 -12.88 -20.37 7.72
CA ILE A 293 -12.84 -19.04 8.35
C ILE A 293 -12.05 -19.06 9.67
N VAL A 294 -12.19 -20.13 10.47
CA VAL A 294 -11.57 -20.22 11.80
C VAL A 294 -10.05 -20.35 11.65
N GLU A 295 -9.32 -19.46 12.33
CA GLU A 295 -7.90 -19.63 12.57
C GLU A 295 -7.75 -20.77 13.60
N THR A 296 -7.58 -22.00 13.12
CA THR A 296 -7.09 -23.07 13.98
C THR A 296 -5.73 -22.61 14.48
N LYS A 297 -5.60 -22.41 15.80
CA LYS A 297 -4.30 -22.14 16.41
C LYS A 297 -3.37 -23.28 16.00
N SER A 298 -2.64 -23.11 14.91
CA SER A 298 -1.63 -24.04 14.42
C SER A 298 -0.41 -24.00 15.34
N GLY A 299 -0.66 -24.19 16.63
CA GLY A 299 0.34 -24.25 17.68
C GLY A 299 0.52 -25.65 18.23
N ASN A 300 -0.42 -26.53 17.99
CA ASN A 300 -0.40 -27.89 18.56
C ASN A 300 -0.39 -28.92 17.41
N LYS A 301 0.77 -29.12 16.77
CA LYS A 301 0.93 -30.16 15.75
C LYS A 301 1.38 -31.44 16.44
N VAL A 302 0.54 -32.51 16.41
CA VAL A 302 0.98 -33.83 16.82
C VAL A 302 2.02 -34.33 15.82
N ILE A 303 3.27 -34.50 16.27
CA ILE A 303 4.40 -34.89 15.43
C ILE A 303 4.78 -36.35 15.56
N GLY A 304 4.21 -37.08 16.52
CA GLY A 304 4.43 -38.51 16.73
C GLY A 304 4.00 -39.00 18.10
N LYS A 305 4.39 -40.21 18.47
CA LYS A 305 4.18 -40.80 19.81
C LYS A 305 5.53 -41.24 20.40
N TYR A 306 5.73 -40.98 21.69
CA TYR A 306 6.88 -41.42 22.46
C TYR A 306 6.45 -41.96 23.81
N LYS A 307 6.86 -43.18 24.13
CA LYS A 307 6.47 -43.95 25.33
C LYS A 307 4.96 -43.93 25.62
N GLY A 308 4.16 -44.13 24.56
CA GLY A 308 2.70 -44.18 24.64
C GLY A 308 1.96 -42.83 24.67
N ASN A 309 2.66 -41.72 24.83
CA ASN A 309 2.11 -40.37 24.84
C ASN A 309 2.27 -39.66 23.48
N GLU A 310 1.30 -38.87 23.10
CA GLU A 310 1.40 -38.02 21.91
C GLU A 310 2.43 -36.92 22.14
N VAL A 311 3.33 -36.72 21.17
CA VAL A 311 4.29 -35.61 21.14
C VAL A 311 3.70 -34.46 20.34
N ILE A 312 3.45 -33.34 21.01
CA ILE A 312 2.77 -32.18 20.45
C ILE A 312 3.78 -31.03 20.33
N LEU A 313 3.98 -30.54 19.11
CA LEU A 313 4.76 -29.32 18.86
C LEU A 313 3.88 -28.10 19.17
N LYS A 314 4.38 -27.19 19.97
CA LYS A 314 3.72 -25.94 20.38
C LYS A 314 4.64 -24.75 20.14
N LYS A 315 4.07 -23.59 19.83
CA LYS A 315 4.78 -22.33 19.71
C LYS A 315 4.51 -21.45 20.95
N GLY A 316 5.53 -21.08 21.66
CA GLY A 316 5.45 -20.20 22.85
C GLY A 316 6.13 -18.85 22.64
N LYS A 317 6.08 -18.01 23.66
CA LYS A 317 6.67 -16.65 23.65
C LYS A 317 8.19 -16.65 23.36
N PHE A 318 8.89 -17.74 23.70
CA PHE A 318 10.34 -17.89 23.57
C PHE A 318 10.75 -18.87 22.45
N GLY A 319 9.85 -19.21 21.51
CA GLY A 319 10.12 -20.13 20.41
C GLY A 319 9.28 -21.42 20.45
N ASN A 320 9.66 -22.38 19.60
CA ASN A 320 8.98 -23.65 19.51
C ASN A 320 9.41 -24.59 20.64
N TYR A 321 8.44 -25.36 21.16
CA TYR A 321 8.68 -26.39 22.18
C TYR A 321 7.78 -27.60 21.94
N ILE A 322 8.17 -28.75 22.46
CA ILE A 322 7.38 -29.98 22.42
C ILE A 322 6.90 -30.36 23.81
N THR A 323 5.71 -31.00 23.86
CA THR A 323 5.16 -31.59 25.08
C THR A 323 4.78 -33.03 24.82
N TRP A 324 5.02 -33.93 25.81
CA TRP A 324 4.55 -35.32 25.80
C TRP A 324 4.26 -35.76 27.23
N GLY A 325 3.04 -36.23 27.49
CA GLY A 325 2.57 -36.45 28.86
C GLY A 325 2.74 -35.18 29.71
N GLU A 326 3.36 -35.29 30.86
CA GLU A 326 3.69 -34.15 31.74
C GLU A 326 5.01 -33.44 31.40
N ASN A 327 5.74 -33.91 30.40
CA ASN A 327 7.06 -33.41 30.03
C ASN A 327 6.98 -32.30 28.99
N LYS A 328 7.97 -31.37 29.06
CA LYS A 328 8.13 -30.25 28.12
C LYS A 328 9.60 -30.03 27.78
N LYS A 329 9.91 -29.81 26.47
CA LYS A 329 11.27 -29.50 26.01
C LYS A 329 11.24 -28.36 25.00
N SER A 330 12.08 -27.34 25.16
CA SER A 330 12.23 -26.23 24.21
C SER A 330 13.08 -26.67 23.00
N LEU A 331 12.69 -26.18 21.82
CA LEU A 331 13.41 -26.40 20.55
C LEU A 331 13.99 -25.04 20.12
N ASN A 332 15.26 -24.81 20.44
CA ASN A 332 15.96 -23.59 20.03
C ASN A 332 16.17 -23.63 18.51
N ASN A 333 15.47 -22.75 17.75
CA ASN A 333 15.66 -22.38 16.35
C ASN A 333 16.16 -23.46 15.35
N ILE A 334 15.70 -24.70 15.48
CA ILE A 334 16.08 -25.76 14.57
C ILE A 334 14.84 -26.09 13.68
N GLU A 335 14.94 -25.78 12.40
CA GLU A 335 14.14 -26.44 11.35
C GLU A 335 14.64 -27.90 11.23
N VAL A 336 14.09 -28.80 12.01
CA VAL A 336 14.56 -30.19 12.05
C VAL A 336 13.45 -31.10 11.56
N PRO A 337 13.75 -32.09 10.69
CA PRO A 337 12.81 -33.12 10.32
C PRO A 337 12.28 -33.86 11.56
N VAL A 338 10.99 -34.24 11.55
CA VAL A 338 10.29 -34.89 12.68
C VAL A 338 11.07 -36.06 13.29
N VAL A 339 11.81 -36.82 12.47
CA VAL A 339 12.64 -37.96 12.88
C VAL A 339 13.76 -37.58 13.83
N SER A 340 14.39 -36.42 13.64
CA SER A 340 15.50 -35.95 14.52
C SER A 340 14.97 -35.41 15.85
N ILE A 341 13.74 -34.89 15.90
CA ILE A 341 13.11 -34.45 17.16
C ILE A 341 12.82 -35.68 18.04
N LEU A 342 12.31 -36.76 17.48
CA LEU A 342 12.03 -37.99 18.22
C LEU A 342 13.34 -38.65 18.76
N LYS A 343 14.44 -38.59 18.01
CA LYS A 343 15.76 -39.06 18.46
C LYS A 343 16.36 -38.21 19.59
N SER A 344 16.01 -36.92 19.68
CA SER A 344 16.51 -36.01 20.75
C SER A 344 15.78 -36.19 22.10
N ILE A 345 14.70 -36.99 22.14
CA ILE A 345 13.91 -37.31 23.34
C ILE A 345 14.33 -38.64 23.93
N ALA A 346 14.91 -39.52 23.12
CA ALA A 346 15.48 -40.80 23.55
C ALA A 346 16.80 -40.59 24.25
#